data_abe7230fc94c8edd35bc893c5c69e68c
#
_entry.id   abe7230fc94c8edd35bc893c5c69e68c
#
_cell.length_a   1.000
_cell.length_b   1.000
_cell.length_c   1.000
_cell.angle_alpha   90.00
_cell.angle_beta   90.00
_cell.angle_gamma   90.00
#
_symmetry.space_group_name_H-M   'P 1'
#
loop_
_entity.id
_entity.type
_entity.pdbx_description
1 polymer ?
#
loop_
_entity_poly.entity_id
_entity_poly.type
_entity_poly.pdbx_seq_one_letter_code
_entity_poly.pdbx_strand_id
1 'polypeptide(L)'
;MQRVTLVRYTTKPERADENEALSKAVFAELRQTNPEHIAYGLFRDGPDFVHLFANLAGDDSSPVTELASFKAFSRDINARCEAPPETTRLALNLVASYGLPEAGA
;
A
#
# COMPACT_ATOMS: atom_id res chain seq x y z
N MET A 1 -18.53 -4.84 0.02
CA MET A 1 -17.68 -5.02 -1.16
C MET A 1 -16.23 -4.91 -0.72
N GLN A 2 -15.36 -5.60 -1.40
CA GLN A 2 -13.92 -5.46 -1.14
C GLN A 2 -13.43 -4.12 -1.70
N ARG A 3 -12.27 -3.67 -1.23
CA ARG A 3 -11.67 -2.43 -1.71
C ARG A 3 -10.30 -2.69 -2.29
N VAL A 4 -10.05 -2.10 -3.45
CA VAL A 4 -8.73 -2.14 -4.08
C VAL A 4 -8.25 -0.69 -4.21
N THR A 5 -7.04 -0.43 -3.73
CA THR A 5 -6.43 0.89 -3.77
C THR A 5 -5.11 0.83 -4.51
N LEU A 6 -4.97 1.69 -5.51
CA LEU A 6 -3.71 1.88 -6.23
C LEU A 6 -3.16 3.25 -5.89
N VAL A 7 -1.89 3.31 -5.52
CA VAL A 7 -1.19 4.58 -5.28
C VAL A 7 0.02 4.61 -6.19
N ARG A 8 0.11 5.64 -7.04
CA ARG A 8 1.19 5.79 -8.02
C ARG A 8 1.86 7.13 -7.80
N TYR A 9 3.20 7.13 -7.81
CA TYR A 9 3.96 8.38 -7.70
C TYR A 9 5.38 8.18 -8.21
N THR A 10 6.03 9.31 -8.49
CA THR A 10 7.43 9.37 -8.86
C THR A 10 8.17 10.18 -7.81
N THR A 11 9.18 9.59 -7.18
CA THR A 11 10.01 10.32 -6.21
C THR A 11 11.04 11.18 -6.93
N LYS A 12 11.62 12.12 -6.21
CA LYS A 12 12.88 12.73 -6.62
C LYS A 12 13.93 11.63 -6.70
N PRO A 13 14.78 11.61 -7.74
CA PRO A 13 15.70 10.47 -7.93
C PRO A 13 16.60 10.20 -6.72
N GLU A 14 17.07 11.24 -6.05
CA GLU A 14 17.95 11.14 -4.88
C GLU A 14 17.25 10.63 -3.64
N ARG A 15 15.90 10.55 -3.65
CA ARG A 15 15.09 10.10 -2.52
C ARG A 15 14.41 8.76 -2.75
N ALA A 16 14.68 8.12 -3.89
CA ALA A 16 14.01 6.86 -4.23
C ALA A 16 14.37 5.73 -3.27
N ASP A 17 15.65 5.60 -2.91
CA ASP A 17 16.09 4.55 -1.99
C ASP A 17 15.56 4.77 -0.57
N GLU A 18 15.49 6.01 -0.12
CA GLU A 18 14.87 6.36 1.15
C GLU A 18 13.39 5.95 1.16
N ASN A 19 12.68 6.23 0.07
CA ASN A 19 11.27 5.87 -0.05
C ASN A 19 11.07 4.36 -0.02
N GLU A 20 11.95 3.60 -0.68
CA GLU A 20 11.89 2.15 -0.63
C GLU A 20 12.10 1.64 0.80
N ALA A 21 13.08 2.17 1.52
CA ALA A 21 13.35 1.76 2.90
C ALA A 21 12.16 2.04 3.82
N LEU A 22 11.54 3.22 3.70
CA LEU A 22 10.36 3.56 4.48
C LEU A 22 9.19 2.64 4.15
N SER A 23 9.03 2.28 2.88
CA SER A 23 7.98 1.35 2.44
C SER A 23 8.21 -0.04 2.99
N LYS A 24 9.46 -0.55 2.95
CA LYS A 24 9.80 -1.88 3.47
C LYS A 24 9.51 -2.00 4.96
N ALA A 25 9.65 -0.91 5.72
CA ALA A 25 9.31 -0.90 7.14
C ALA A 25 7.82 -1.17 7.36
N VAL A 26 6.97 -0.68 6.46
CA VAL A 26 5.52 -0.96 6.51
C VAL A 26 5.27 -2.47 6.35
N PHE A 27 5.93 -3.10 5.38
CA PHE A 27 5.77 -4.54 5.17
C PHE A 27 6.29 -5.36 6.35
N ALA A 28 7.40 -4.93 6.97
CA ALA A 28 7.93 -5.60 8.16
C ALA A 28 6.92 -5.56 9.31
N GLU A 29 6.30 -4.42 9.54
CA GLU A 29 5.28 -4.28 10.59
C GLU A 29 4.03 -5.08 10.24
N LEU A 30 3.63 -5.10 8.97
CA LEU A 30 2.51 -5.94 8.53
C LEU A 30 2.74 -7.41 8.82
N ARG A 31 3.96 -7.91 8.63
CA ARG A 31 4.29 -9.31 8.94
C ARG A 31 4.17 -9.58 10.44
N GLN A 32 4.47 -8.61 11.28
CA GLN A 32 4.35 -8.74 12.74
C GLN A 32 2.88 -8.74 13.18
N THR A 33 2.07 -7.81 12.65
CA THR A 33 0.67 -7.69 13.02
C THR A 33 -0.20 -8.71 12.31
N ASN A 34 0.23 -9.16 11.12
CA ASN A 34 -0.41 -10.21 10.31
C ASN A 34 -1.94 -10.05 10.19
N PRO A 35 -2.44 -8.91 9.70
CA PRO A 35 -3.88 -8.73 9.55
C PRO A 35 -4.46 -9.70 8.51
N GLU A 36 -5.67 -10.18 8.77
CA GLU A 36 -6.36 -11.11 7.88
C GLU A 36 -6.98 -10.39 6.69
N HIS A 37 -7.13 -11.10 5.58
CA HIS A 37 -7.86 -10.65 4.38
C HIS A 37 -7.25 -9.42 3.72
N ILE A 38 -5.95 -9.20 3.90
CA ILE A 38 -5.23 -8.07 3.31
C ILE A 38 -4.19 -8.61 2.33
N ALA A 39 -4.12 -7.97 1.16
CA ALA A 39 -3.03 -8.18 0.23
C ALA A 39 -2.39 -6.82 -0.08
N TYR A 40 -1.08 -6.77 -0.13
CA TYR A 40 -0.35 -5.52 -0.36
C TYR A 40 0.92 -5.83 -1.14
N GLY A 41 1.14 -5.11 -2.22
CA GLY A 41 2.34 -5.23 -3.01
C GLY A 41 2.92 -3.86 -3.34
N LEU A 42 4.24 -3.79 -3.40
CA LEU A 42 4.98 -2.60 -3.82
C LEU A 42 5.81 -2.95 -5.04
N PHE A 43 5.68 -2.15 -6.09
CA PHE A 43 6.45 -2.29 -7.31
C PHE A 43 7.23 -1.01 -7.55
N ARG A 44 8.44 -1.14 -8.08
CA ARG A 44 9.32 -0.01 -8.33
C ARG A 44 10.05 -0.17 -9.66
N ASP A 45 10.14 0.95 -10.40
CA ASP A 45 11.02 1.08 -11.57
C ASP A 45 11.75 2.42 -11.45
N GLY A 46 13.03 2.40 -11.03
CA GLY A 46 13.77 3.64 -10.75
C GLY A 46 13.07 4.47 -9.68
N PRO A 47 12.70 5.73 -9.99
CA PRO A 47 11.98 6.58 -9.05
C PRO A 47 10.46 6.37 -9.06
N ASP A 48 9.95 5.50 -9.95
CA ASP A 48 8.52 5.25 -10.09
C ASP A 48 8.08 4.13 -9.15
N PHE A 49 7.02 4.39 -8.37
CA PHE A 49 6.49 3.45 -7.39
C PHE A 49 5.00 3.24 -7.64
N VAL A 50 4.57 1.99 -7.48
CA VAL A 50 3.15 1.62 -7.47
C VAL A 50 2.88 0.76 -6.26
N HIS A 51 1.92 1.19 -5.44
CA HIS A 51 1.41 0.41 -4.32
C HIS A 51 0.06 -0.19 -4.74
N LEU A 52 -0.10 -1.48 -4.54
CA LEU A 52 -1.36 -2.19 -4.77
C LEU A 52 -1.81 -2.75 -3.43
N PHE A 53 -2.96 -2.28 -2.96
CA PHE A 53 -3.52 -2.71 -1.69
C PHE A 53 -4.93 -3.24 -1.92
N ALA A 54 -5.22 -4.43 -1.38
CA ALA A 54 -6.54 -5.02 -1.44
C ALA A 54 -7.02 -5.36 -0.04
N ASN A 55 -8.17 -4.82 0.36
CA ASN A 55 -8.87 -5.21 1.57
C ASN A 55 -10.01 -6.13 1.18
N LEU A 56 -9.84 -7.42 1.45
CA LEU A 56 -10.79 -8.46 1.05
C LEU A 56 -11.78 -8.81 2.17
N ALA A 57 -11.71 -8.11 3.30
CA ALA A 57 -12.62 -8.34 4.43
C ALA A 57 -14.04 -7.86 4.16
N GLY A 58 -14.20 -6.89 3.26
CA GLY A 58 -15.52 -6.34 2.94
C GLY A 58 -16.02 -5.31 3.93
N ASP A 59 -15.19 -4.87 4.86
CA ASP A 59 -15.51 -3.84 5.84
C ASP A 59 -14.67 -2.57 5.60
N ASP A 60 -14.81 -1.58 6.46
CA ASP A 60 -14.09 -0.31 6.35
C ASP A 60 -12.78 -0.27 7.15
N SER A 61 -12.29 -1.42 7.59
CA SER A 61 -11.05 -1.46 8.35
C SER A 61 -9.86 -1.00 7.50
N SER A 62 -8.88 -0.37 8.14
CA SER A 62 -7.69 0.14 7.50
C SER A 62 -6.44 -0.26 8.30
N PRO A 63 -6.12 -1.56 8.36
CA PRO A 63 -5.03 -2.01 9.23
C PRO A 63 -3.67 -1.45 8.82
N VAL A 64 -3.46 -1.10 7.55
CA VAL A 64 -2.18 -0.53 7.10
C VAL A 64 -2.02 0.90 7.60
N THR A 65 -3.06 1.73 7.50
CA THR A 65 -2.97 3.14 7.88
C THR A 65 -2.81 3.34 9.38
N GLU A 66 -3.13 2.34 10.18
CA GLU A 66 -2.95 2.38 11.64
C GLU A 66 -1.50 2.12 12.07
N LEU A 67 -0.66 1.59 11.18
CA LEU A 67 0.71 1.23 11.51
C LEU A 67 1.58 2.47 11.74
N ALA A 68 2.46 2.41 12.76
CA ALA A 68 3.41 3.48 13.02
C ALA A 68 4.35 3.69 11.84
N SER A 69 4.78 2.60 11.20
CA SER A 69 5.64 2.65 10.00
C SER A 69 4.93 3.31 8.83
N PHE A 70 3.63 3.10 8.65
CA PHE A 70 2.86 3.76 7.61
C PHE A 70 2.75 5.26 7.88
N LYS A 71 2.54 5.65 9.13
CA LYS A 71 2.50 7.07 9.50
C LYS A 71 3.84 7.74 9.24
N ALA A 72 4.94 7.05 9.54
CA ALA A 72 6.28 7.56 9.24
C ALA A 72 6.51 7.68 7.73
N PHE A 73 6.07 6.69 6.94
CA PHE A 73 6.14 6.71 5.48
C PHE A 73 5.37 7.90 4.91
N SER A 74 4.15 8.12 5.35
CA SER A 74 3.28 9.15 4.78
C SER A 74 3.60 10.56 5.22
N ARG A 75 4.34 10.73 6.33
CA ARG A 75 4.62 12.06 6.89
C ARG A 75 5.25 13.02 5.89
N ASP A 76 6.22 12.55 5.10
CA ASP A 76 6.96 13.38 4.17
C ASP A 76 6.84 12.91 2.71
N ILE A 77 5.80 12.14 2.38
CA ILE A 77 5.67 11.57 1.03
C ILE A 77 5.64 12.66 -0.04
N ASN A 78 4.94 13.76 0.20
CA ASN A 78 4.87 14.84 -0.77
C ASN A 78 6.23 15.50 -0.98
N ALA A 79 7.05 15.62 0.07
CA ALA A 79 8.39 16.20 -0.03
C ALA A 79 9.34 15.27 -0.80
N ARG A 80 9.11 13.95 -0.77
CA ARG A 80 9.94 13.00 -1.50
C ARG A 80 9.57 12.90 -2.98
N CYS A 81 8.37 13.34 -3.36
CA CYS A 81 7.82 13.13 -4.70
C CYS A 81 7.97 14.35 -5.58
N GLU A 82 8.04 14.13 -6.91
CA GLU A 82 8.04 15.20 -7.90
C GLU A 82 6.68 15.90 -7.96
N ALA A 83 5.61 15.17 -7.70
CA ALA A 83 4.23 15.66 -7.67
C ALA A 83 3.45 14.85 -6.64
N PRO A 84 2.29 15.33 -6.16
CA PRO A 84 1.49 14.58 -5.21
C PRO A 84 1.12 13.19 -5.74
N PRO A 85 1.13 12.15 -4.88
CA PRO A 85 0.73 10.80 -5.30
C PRO A 85 -0.70 10.76 -5.83
N GLU A 86 -0.90 9.92 -6.84
CA GLU A 86 -2.23 9.64 -7.40
C GLU A 86 -2.80 8.41 -6.72
N THR A 87 -3.98 8.53 -6.13
CA THR A 87 -4.66 7.44 -5.44
C THR A 87 -5.97 7.11 -6.13
N THR A 88 -6.14 5.85 -6.50
CA THR A 88 -7.38 5.32 -7.06
C THR A 88 -7.97 4.31 -6.09
N ARG A 89 -9.21 4.54 -5.65
CA ARG A 89 -9.92 3.66 -4.72
C ARG A 89 -11.15 3.09 -5.41
N LEU A 90 -11.26 1.76 -5.40
CA LEU A 90 -12.34 1.05 -6.07
C LEU A 90 -13.02 0.12 -5.06
N ALA A 91 -14.35 0.17 -5.03
CA ALA A 91 -15.16 -0.79 -4.28
C ALA A 91 -15.67 -1.84 -5.27
N LEU A 92 -15.17 -3.07 -5.14
CA LEU A 92 -15.37 -4.13 -6.12
C LEU A 92 -15.71 -5.44 -5.42
N ASN A 93 -16.27 -6.38 -6.18
CA ASN A 93 -16.44 -7.76 -5.71
C ASN A 93 -15.35 -8.61 -6.32
N LEU A 94 -14.60 -9.31 -5.48
CA LEU A 94 -13.63 -10.28 -5.95
C LEU A 94 -14.37 -11.44 -6.62
N VAL A 95 -14.03 -11.69 -7.88
CA VAL A 95 -14.65 -12.78 -8.65
C VAL A 95 -13.83 -14.05 -8.56
N ALA A 96 -12.52 -13.94 -8.75
CA ALA A 96 -11.60 -15.07 -8.73
C ALA A 96 -10.20 -14.55 -8.44
N SER A 97 -9.36 -15.40 -7.85
CA SER A 97 -7.98 -15.02 -7.55
C SER A 97 -7.08 -16.24 -7.52
N TYR A 98 -5.80 -15.96 -7.67
CA TYR A 98 -4.73 -16.91 -7.43
C TYR A 98 -3.64 -16.17 -6.64
N GLY A 99 -3.26 -16.71 -5.50
CA GLY A 99 -2.23 -16.12 -4.65
C GLY A 99 -2.71 -15.03 -3.69
N LEU A 100 -3.98 -14.61 -3.75
CA LEU A 100 -4.55 -13.69 -2.78
C LEU A 100 -5.11 -14.46 -1.58
N PRO A 101 -5.17 -13.83 -0.39
CA PRO A 101 -5.86 -14.47 0.74
C PRO A 101 -7.35 -14.60 0.45
N GLU A 102 -8.02 -15.53 1.17
CA GLU A 102 -9.45 -15.69 1.03
C GLU A 102 -10.18 -14.41 1.43
N ALA A 103 -11.28 -14.11 0.70
CA ALA A 103 -12.11 -12.97 1.03
C ALA A 103 -12.81 -13.16 2.36
N GLY A 104 -12.98 -12.08 3.11
CA GLY A 104 -13.76 -12.08 4.33
C GLY A 104 -15.23 -12.33 4.04
N ALA A 105 -15.88 -13.02 4.97
CA ALA A 105 -17.30 -13.29 4.88
C ALA A 105 -18.13 -12.02 5.16
#